data_66ce75b7ca217a2c51a0513001228916
#
_entry.id   66ce75b7ca217a2c51a0513001228916
#
_cell.length_a   1.000
_cell.length_b   1.000
_cell.length_c   1.000
_cell.angle_alpha   90.00
_cell.angle_beta   90.00
_cell.angle_gamma   90.00
#
_symmetry.space_group_name_H-M   'P 1'
#
loop_
_entity.id
_entity.type
_entity.pdbx_description
1 polymer ?
#
loop_
_entity_poly.entity_id
_entity_poly.type
_entity_poly.pdbx_seq_one_letter_code
_entity_poly.pdbx_strand_id
1 'polypeptide(L)'
;MTESRSRRLNPVDEFKNMEFETSEDVDVLPTFDSMNLREDLLRGIYAYGFERPSAIQQRAIKQIILGRDVIAQAQSGTGKTATLAIASLQVLDIQLRDTQVLILSPTRELALQIQKVILVLGDFMNVQCHACYGGTNVGEDIKKLDYGQHIVSGTPGRVFDMIKRRNLRTRTIKLLILDEADEMLDKGFKEQIYDVYRYLPPGTQVVLLSATMPHDILEMTSKFMTDPVRILVKRDELTLEGIKQFFVAVEREEWKFETLCDLYDTLTVTQSVIFCNTRRKAEWLADKMRKSNFTVTVMHGDMVQKEREEIMKNFRSSESRVLITTDLLARGIDVQQVSMVINYDLPNNRELYIHRIGRSGRFGRKGVAINFVKNEDIRILRDIEQYYSTQIDEMPMNVSDLV
;
A
#
# COMPACT_ATOMS: atom_id res chain seq x y z
N MET A 1 12.76 4.41 44.54
CA MET A 1 11.88 3.65 43.68
C MET A 1 11.02 4.67 42.91
N THR A 2 11.47 5.06 41.73
CA THR A 2 10.77 5.95 40.81
C THR A 2 10.59 5.16 39.50
N GLU A 3 9.37 4.63 39.33
CA GLU A 3 8.97 3.98 38.09
C GLU A 3 8.93 5.00 36.97
N SER A 4 9.83 4.83 35.99
CA SER A 4 9.77 5.52 34.72
C SER A 4 8.64 4.89 33.90
N ARG A 5 7.45 5.52 33.89
CA ARG A 5 6.42 5.23 32.91
C ARG A 5 6.94 5.59 31.53
N SER A 6 7.29 4.58 30.74
CA SER A 6 7.53 4.75 29.31
C SER A 6 6.23 5.27 28.69
N ARG A 7 6.23 6.53 28.24
CA ARG A 7 5.16 7.07 27.40
C ARG A 7 5.11 6.24 26.10
N ARG A 8 4.06 5.46 25.93
CA ARG A 8 3.72 4.91 24.62
C ARG A 8 3.43 6.11 23.70
N LEU A 9 4.31 6.39 22.77
CA LEU A 9 4.07 7.37 21.72
C LEU A 9 2.90 6.85 20.86
N ASN A 10 1.87 7.68 20.70
CA ASN A 10 0.78 7.37 19.79
C ASN A 10 1.31 7.40 18.34
N PRO A 11 0.92 6.46 17.46
CA PRO A 11 1.34 6.43 16.06
C PRO A 11 1.09 7.74 15.28
N VAL A 12 0.14 8.54 15.75
CA VAL A 12 -0.20 9.85 15.16
C VAL A 12 0.84 10.93 15.44
N ASP A 13 1.71 10.74 16.44
CA ASP A 13 2.69 11.76 16.81
C ASP A 13 3.97 11.72 15.95
N GLU A 14 4.29 10.57 15.34
CA GLU A 14 5.47 10.42 14.47
C GLU A 14 5.36 11.20 13.14
N PHE A 15 4.14 11.40 12.64
CA PHE A 15 3.90 12.12 11.37
C PHE A 15 3.41 13.55 11.56
N LYS A 16 3.45 14.09 12.78
CA LYS A 16 2.99 15.46 13.08
C LYS A 16 3.83 16.55 12.42
N ASN A 17 5.08 16.27 12.10
CA ASN A 17 6.03 17.24 11.59
C ASN A 17 6.27 17.15 10.07
N MET A 18 5.54 16.28 9.35
CA MET A 18 5.68 16.19 7.90
C MET A 18 5.28 17.49 7.23
N GLU A 19 6.22 18.10 6.52
CA GLU A 19 5.94 19.25 5.68
C GLU A 19 5.41 18.80 4.31
N PHE A 20 4.30 19.40 3.91
CA PHE A 20 3.67 19.16 2.62
C PHE A 20 3.83 20.36 1.72
N GLU A 21 4.10 20.11 0.45
CA GLU A 21 3.94 21.09 -0.61
C GLU A 21 2.52 20.98 -1.15
N THR A 22 1.75 22.05 -1.04
CA THR A 22 0.38 22.12 -1.57
C THR A 22 0.32 23.15 -2.70
N SER A 23 -0.44 22.87 -3.74
CA SER A 23 -0.61 23.77 -4.88
C SER A 23 -1.43 25.02 -4.55
N GLU A 24 -2.18 24.98 -3.46
CA GLU A 24 -2.98 26.08 -2.91
C GLU A 24 -3.09 25.92 -1.39
N ASP A 25 -3.65 26.90 -0.69
CA ASP A 25 -3.92 26.79 0.74
C ASP A 25 -4.95 25.70 1.00
N VAL A 26 -4.53 24.62 1.65
CA VAL A 26 -5.36 23.48 2.02
C VAL A 26 -5.60 23.52 3.52
N ASP A 27 -6.88 23.53 3.91
CA ASP A 27 -7.27 23.44 5.31
C ASP A 27 -6.76 22.15 5.94
N VAL A 28 -6.08 22.26 7.07
CA VAL A 28 -5.64 21.13 7.88
C VAL A 28 -6.68 20.86 8.97
N LEU A 29 -7.45 19.79 8.83
CA LEU A 29 -8.52 19.44 9.74
C LEU A 29 -8.05 18.43 10.80
N PRO A 30 -7.88 18.84 12.08
CA PRO A 30 -7.20 18.04 13.09
C PRO A 30 -8.03 16.87 13.64
N THR A 31 -9.32 16.85 13.40
CA THR A 31 -10.25 15.81 13.88
C THR A 31 -11.22 15.37 12.79
N PHE A 32 -11.73 14.15 12.87
CA PHE A 32 -12.78 13.68 11.96
C PHE A 32 -14.09 14.47 12.11
N ASP A 33 -14.40 14.92 13.31
CA ASP A 33 -15.59 15.78 13.59
C ASP A 33 -15.50 17.11 12.83
N SER A 34 -14.31 17.69 12.69
CA SER A 34 -14.10 18.94 11.95
C SER A 34 -14.27 18.81 10.43
N MET A 35 -14.30 17.58 9.89
CA MET A 35 -14.46 17.32 8.46
C MET A 35 -15.90 17.35 7.96
N ASN A 36 -16.87 17.54 8.86
CA ASN A 36 -18.30 17.56 8.54
C ASN A 36 -18.79 16.27 7.85
N LEU A 37 -18.35 15.12 8.37
CA LEU A 37 -18.73 13.81 7.87
C LEU A 37 -20.14 13.43 8.33
N ARG A 38 -20.78 12.51 7.61
CA ARG A 38 -22.05 11.90 8.03
C ARG A 38 -21.90 11.22 9.38
N GLU A 39 -22.92 11.27 10.20
CA GLU A 39 -22.92 10.68 11.54
C GLU A 39 -22.66 9.16 11.51
N ASP A 40 -23.32 8.43 10.59
CA ASP A 40 -23.13 7.00 10.43
C ASP A 40 -21.68 6.64 10.00
N LEU A 41 -21.04 7.48 9.18
CA LEU A 41 -19.66 7.31 8.80
C LEU A 41 -18.72 7.60 9.96
N LEU A 42 -18.92 8.68 10.71
CA LEU A 42 -18.16 8.98 11.93
C LEU A 42 -18.23 7.84 12.93
N ARG A 43 -19.40 7.28 13.12
CA ARG A 43 -19.59 6.11 13.97
C ARG A 43 -18.78 4.91 13.51
N GLY A 44 -18.73 4.64 12.19
CA GLY A 44 -17.91 3.60 11.61
C GLY A 44 -16.41 3.84 11.79
N ILE A 45 -15.95 5.07 11.64
CA ILE A 45 -14.56 5.50 11.84
C ILE A 45 -14.10 5.22 13.27
N TYR A 46 -14.88 5.66 14.27
CA TYR A 46 -14.54 5.45 15.68
C TYR A 46 -14.68 3.99 16.10
N ALA A 47 -15.68 3.27 15.57
CA ALA A 47 -15.84 1.83 15.82
C ALA A 47 -14.67 1.00 15.25
N TYR A 48 -14.04 1.46 14.13
CA TYR A 48 -12.84 0.86 13.58
C TYR A 48 -11.60 1.08 14.46
N GLY A 49 -11.64 2.03 15.37
CA GLY A 49 -10.56 2.39 16.29
C GLY A 49 -9.70 3.56 15.81
N PHE A 50 -10.13 4.32 14.82
CA PHE A 50 -9.48 5.57 14.46
C PHE A 50 -9.88 6.69 15.43
N GLU A 51 -8.92 7.25 16.15
CA GLU A 51 -9.16 8.34 17.10
C GLU A 51 -8.92 9.71 16.47
N ARG A 52 -7.87 9.82 15.63
CA ARG A 52 -7.48 11.07 14.96
C ARG A 52 -7.03 10.81 13.52
N PRO A 53 -7.31 11.75 12.61
CA PRO A 53 -6.84 11.64 11.24
C PRO A 53 -5.33 11.82 11.15
N SER A 54 -4.70 11.03 10.28
CA SER A 54 -3.29 11.21 9.91
C SER A 54 -3.06 12.50 9.13
N ALA A 55 -1.79 12.90 8.97
CA ALA A 55 -1.42 14.15 8.27
C ALA A 55 -1.99 14.24 6.85
N ILE A 56 -1.98 13.13 6.08
CA ILE A 56 -2.58 13.09 4.74
C ILE A 56 -4.11 13.15 4.79
N GLN A 57 -4.73 12.47 5.76
CA GLN A 57 -6.18 12.49 5.95
C GLN A 57 -6.69 13.88 6.29
N GLN A 58 -5.98 14.62 7.16
CA GLN A 58 -6.30 15.99 7.57
C GLN A 58 -6.39 16.96 6.39
N ARG A 59 -5.65 16.69 5.30
CA ARG A 59 -5.55 17.56 4.13
C ARG A 59 -6.39 17.07 2.95
N ALA A 60 -6.34 15.78 2.66
CA ALA A 60 -6.90 15.22 1.43
C ALA A 60 -8.40 14.94 1.50
N ILE A 61 -8.92 14.43 2.63
CA ILE A 61 -10.33 14.00 2.73
C ILE A 61 -11.28 15.12 2.33
N LYS A 62 -11.11 16.32 2.89
CA LYS A 62 -11.99 17.46 2.59
C LYS A 62 -11.95 17.85 1.12
N GLN A 63 -10.75 17.89 0.50
CA GLN A 63 -10.62 18.26 -0.91
C GLN A 63 -11.34 17.27 -1.83
N ILE A 64 -11.25 15.98 -1.51
CA ILE A 64 -11.96 14.93 -2.26
C ILE A 64 -13.48 15.10 -2.10
N ILE A 65 -13.97 15.34 -0.90
CA ILE A 65 -15.40 15.53 -0.60
C ILE A 65 -15.96 16.76 -1.33
N LEU A 66 -15.14 17.81 -1.49
CA LEU A 66 -15.51 19.02 -2.22
C LEU A 66 -15.60 18.82 -3.74
N GLY A 67 -15.27 17.62 -4.25
CA GLY A 67 -15.32 17.30 -5.67
C GLY A 67 -14.11 17.78 -6.47
N ARG A 68 -13.00 18.14 -5.80
CA ARG A 68 -11.75 18.55 -6.47
C ARG A 68 -10.98 17.32 -6.95
N ASP A 69 -10.34 17.45 -8.10
CA ASP A 69 -9.29 16.50 -8.47
C ASP A 69 -8.13 16.63 -7.50
N VAL A 70 -7.60 15.50 -7.03
CA VAL A 70 -6.57 15.49 -6.00
C VAL A 70 -5.43 14.56 -6.37
N ILE A 71 -4.20 15.06 -6.26
CA ILE A 71 -2.97 14.26 -6.31
C ILE A 71 -2.38 14.26 -4.90
N ALA A 72 -2.40 13.11 -4.23
CA ALA A 72 -1.90 13.00 -2.87
C ALA A 72 -0.75 11.99 -2.79
N GLN A 73 0.39 12.47 -2.30
CA GLN A 73 1.55 11.65 -2.01
C GLN A 73 1.59 11.34 -0.53
N ALA A 74 1.66 10.06 -0.21
CA ALA A 74 1.83 9.60 1.16
C ALA A 74 2.46 8.22 1.20
N GLN A 75 3.33 7.98 2.16
CA GLN A 75 3.99 6.70 2.35
C GLN A 75 3.01 5.58 2.67
N SER A 76 3.45 4.34 2.49
CA SER A 76 2.71 3.18 2.94
C SER A 76 2.53 3.21 4.46
N GLY A 77 1.32 2.90 4.94
CA GLY A 77 1.02 2.90 6.39
C GLY A 77 0.59 4.25 6.97
N THR A 78 0.60 5.35 6.19
CA THR A 78 0.19 6.68 6.65
C THR A 78 -1.32 6.91 6.59
N GLY A 79 -2.11 5.91 6.19
CA GLY A 79 -3.57 5.99 6.14
C GLY A 79 -4.19 6.30 4.77
N LYS A 80 -3.45 6.12 3.66
CA LYS A 80 -4.00 6.30 2.29
C LYS A 80 -5.30 5.54 2.05
N THR A 81 -5.33 4.25 2.40
CA THR A 81 -6.52 3.40 2.21
C THR A 81 -7.72 3.93 3.01
N ALA A 82 -7.51 4.41 4.22
CA ALA A 82 -8.59 5.03 4.99
C ALA A 82 -9.02 6.38 4.40
N THR A 83 -8.08 7.17 3.85
CA THR A 83 -8.39 8.43 3.13
C THR A 83 -9.38 8.19 2.01
N LEU A 84 -9.05 7.27 1.11
CA LEU A 84 -9.91 6.94 -0.03
C LEU A 84 -11.26 6.32 0.42
N ALA A 85 -11.26 5.48 1.43
CA ALA A 85 -12.47 4.83 1.92
C ALA A 85 -13.43 5.84 2.58
N ILE A 86 -12.93 6.70 3.46
CA ILE A 86 -13.74 7.75 4.12
C ILE A 86 -14.31 8.72 3.09
N ALA A 87 -13.49 9.23 2.17
CA ALA A 87 -13.94 10.15 1.15
C ALA A 87 -14.97 9.50 0.22
N SER A 88 -14.74 8.25 -0.21
CA SER A 88 -15.68 7.48 -1.03
C SER A 88 -17.03 7.31 -0.33
N LEU A 89 -17.04 6.90 0.92
CA LEU A 89 -18.27 6.69 1.71
C LEU A 89 -19.03 7.99 1.91
N GLN A 90 -18.35 9.09 2.15
CA GLN A 90 -18.98 10.40 2.37
C GLN A 90 -19.73 10.90 1.14
N VAL A 91 -19.24 10.67 -0.07
CA VAL A 91 -19.85 11.19 -1.30
C VAL A 91 -20.99 10.33 -1.86
N LEU A 92 -21.27 9.15 -1.27
CA LEU A 92 -22.30 8.23 -1.77
C LEU A 92 -23.71 8.77 -1.57
N ASP A 93 -24.57 8.51 -2.54
CA ASP A 93 -26.00 8.41 -2.35
C ASP A 93 -26.36 6.94 -2.08
N ILE A 94 -26.68 6.61 -0.84
CA ILE A 94 -26.97 5.22 -0.42
C ILE A 94 -28.28 4.69 -1.01
N GLN A 95 -29.20 5.57 -1.40
CA GLN A 95 -30.46 5.16 -2.01
C GLN A 95 -30.28 4.70 -3.46
N LEU A 96 -29.23 5.19 -4.13
CA LEU A 96 -28.93 4.84 -5.50
C LEU A 96 -28.00 3.62 -5.54
N ARG A 97 -28.58 2.44 -5.82
CA ARG A 97 -27.84 1.16 -5.92
C ARG A 97 -27.13 0.98 -7.27
N ASP A 98 -26.48 2.01 -7.75
CA ASP A 98 -25.60 1.96 -8.92
C ASP A 98 -24.17 2.33 -8.49
N THR A 99 -23.17 1.95 -9.31
CA THR A 99 -21.78 2.25 -9.00
C THR A 99 -21.49 3.74 -9.16
N GLN A 100 -21.14 4.39 -8.06
CA GLN A 100 -20.86 5.82 -7.97
C GLN A 100 -19.38 6.12 -7.81
N VAL A 101 -18.62 5.16 -7.23
CA VAL A 101 -17.19 5.27 -7.01
C VAL A 101 -16.49 4.05 -7.60
N LEU A 102 -15.46 4.30 -8.38
CA LEU A 102 -14.58 3.28 -8.93
C LEU A 102 -13.16 3.48 -8.40
N ILE A 103 -12.59 2.43 -7.83
CA ILE A 103 -11.24 2.45 -7.29
C ILE A 103 -10.40 1.43 -8.06
N LEU A 104 -9.33 1.88 -8.69
CA LEU A 104 -8.37 1.03 -9.39
C LEU A 104 -7.11 0.86 -8.54
N SER A 105 -6.61 -0.36 -8.47
CA SER A 105 -5.40 -0.72 -7.76
C SER A 105 -4.57 -1.77 -8.52
N PRO A 106 -3.24 -1.83 -8.32
CA PRO A 106 -2.35 -2.66 -9.13
C PRO A 106 -2.45 -4.16 -8.84
N THR A 107 -3.02 -4.54 -7.71
CA THR A 107 -3.06 -5.94 -7.27
C THR A 107 -4.44 -6.35 -6.75
N ARG A 108 -4.71 -7.64 -6.87
CA ARG A 108 -5.94 -8.27 -6.36
C ARG A 108 -6.06 -8.13 -4.84
N GLU A 109 -4.95 -8.31 -4.15
CA GLU A 109 -4.83 -8.24 -2.71
C GLU A 109 -5.19 -6.84 -2.20
N LEU A 110 -4.69 -5.80 -2.87
CA LEU A 110 -5.00 -4.42 -2.50
C LEU A 110 -6.47 -4.10 -2.78
N ALA A 111 -7.01 -4.52 -3.93
CA ALA A 111 -8.43 -4.34 -4.25
C ALA A 111 -9.34 -4.97 -3.18
N LEU A 112 -9.01 -6.18 -2.73
CA LEU A 112 -9.74 -6.89 -1.68
C LEU A 112 -9.57 -6.22 -0.31
N GLN A 113 -8.39 -5.71 0.00
CA GLN A 113 -8.13 -4.96 1.24
C GLN A 113 -8.95 -3.67 1.29
N ILE A 114 -8.99 -2.91 0.19
CA ILE A 114 -9.78 -1.69 0.07
C ILE A 114 -11.28 -1.99 0.30
N GLN A 115 -11.80 -3.04 -0.34
CA GLN A 115 -13.18 -3.48 -0.12
C GLN A 115 -13.46 -3.74 1.35
N LYS A 116 -12.60 -4.49 2.04
CA LYS A 116 -12.75 -4.79 3.48
C LYS A 116 -12.80 -3.53 4.33
N VAL A 117 -11.88 -2.60 4.10
CA VAL A 117 -11.85 -1.33 4.83
C VAL A 117 -13.14 -0.53 4.60
N ILE A 118 -13.59 -0.42 3.35
CA ILE A 118 -14.84 0.28 2.99
C ILE A 118 -16.05 -0.35 3.70
N LEU A 119 -16.16 -1.68 3.70
CA LEU A 119 -17.29 -2.37 4.33
C LEU A 119 -17.29 -2.19 5.85
N VAL A 120 -16.13 -2.22 6.50
CA VAL A 120 -16.04 -2.02 7.95
C VAL A 120 -16.33 -0.56 8.33
N LEU A 121 -15.76 0.42 7.63
CA LEU A 121 -16.03 1.84 7.88
C LEU A 121 -17.49 2.22 7.56
N GLY A 122 -18.09 1.58 6.56
CA GLY A 122 -19.47 1.80 6.11
C GLY A 122 -20.50 0.88 6.76
N ASP A 123 -20.16 0.18 7.85
CA ASP A 123 -21.04 -0.82 8.48
C ASP A 123 -22.39 -0.24 8.88
N PHE A 124 -22.43 0.99 9.39
CA PHE A 124 -23.64 1.69 9.78
C PHE A 124 -24.38 2.36 8.61
N MET A 125 -23.84 2.31 7.38
CA MET A 125 -24.39 2.98 6.20
C MET A 125 -25.13 2.03 5.25
N ASN A 126 -25.11 0.72 5.49
CA ASN A 126 -25.65 -0.30 4.57
C ASN A 126 -25.03 -0.21 3.14
N VAL A 127 -23.75 0.08 3.06
CA VAL A 127 -23.02 0.23 1.79
C VAL A 127 -22.79 -1.14 1.13
N GLN A 128 -22.86 -1.17 -0.21
CA GLN A 128 -22.48 -2.31 -1.02
C GLN A 128 -21.15 -2.00 -1.74
N CYS A 129 -20.16 -2.83 -1.54
CA CYS A 129 -18.85 -2.70 -2.16
C CYS A 129 -18.38 -4.05 -2.69
N HIS A 130 -18.00 -4.13 -3.97
CA HIS A 130 -17.49 -5.33 -4.60
C HIS A 130 -16.03 -5.20 -5.00
N ALA A 131 -15.23 -6.25 -4.73
CA ALA A 131 -13.85 -6.35 -5.22
C ALA A 131 -13.83 -7.10 -6.56
N CYS A 132 -13.48 -6.40 -7.64
CA CYS A 132 -13.53 -6.87 -9.02
C CYS A 132 -12.10 -7.06 -9.57
N TYR A 133 -11.59 -8.31 -9.60
CA TYR A 133 -10.21 -8.61 -10.01
C TYR A 133 -10.12 -9.94 -10.76
N GLY A 134 -9.06 -10.10 -11.57
CA GLY A 134 -8.85 -11.31 -12.38
C GLY A 134 -8.50 -12.54 -11.54
N GLY A 135 -8.72 -13.73 -12.09
CA GLY A 135 -8.45 -15.02 -11.42
C GLY A 135 -9.61 -15.55 -10.58
N THR A 136 -10.73 -14.85 -10.53
CA THR A 136 -12.00 -15.26 -9.93
C THR A 136 -13.02 -15.62 -11.01
N ASN A 137 -14.12 -16.24 -10.61
CA ASN A 137 -15.21 -16.57 -11.52
C ASN A 137 -15.90 -15.30 -12.02
N VAL A 138 -15.91 -15.10 -13.34
CA VAL A 138 -16.55 -13.94 -14.00
C VAL A 138 -18.05 -13.88 -13.70
N GLY A 139 -18.72 -15.02 -13.62
CA GLY A 139 -20.15 -15.09 -13.32
C GLY A 139 -20.53 -14.59 -11.93
N GLU A 140 -19.62 -14.70 -10.97
CA GLU A 140 -19.82 -14.13 -9.63
C GLU A 140 -19.71 -12.61 -9.65
N ASP A 141 -18.73 -12.06 -10.36
CA ASP A 141 -18.61 -10.62 -10.55
C ASP A 141 -19.88 -10.05 -11.23
N ILE A 142 -20.36 -10.70 -12.29
CA ILE A 142 -21.59 -10.32 -12.99
C ILE A 142 -22.78 -10.27 -12.02
N LYS A 143 -23.01 -11.35 -11.25
CA LYS A 143 -24.10 -11.40 -10.29
C LYS A 143 -24.03 -10.29 -9.23
N LYS A 144 -22.83 -10.01 -8.72
CA LYS A 144 -22.60 -8.95 -7.74
C LYS A 144 -22.87 -7.56 -8.32
N LEU A 145 -22.39 -7.29 -9.54
CA LEU A 145 -22.62 -6.04 -10.23
C LEU A 145 -24.11 -5.83 -10.60
N ASP A 146 -24.80 -6.89 -11.04
CA ASP A 146 -26.24 -6.83 -11.35
C ASP A 146 -27.10 -6.58 -10.09
N TYR A 147 -26.67 -7.08 -8.93
CA TYR A 147 -27.33 -6.77 -7.67
C TYR A 147 -27.28 -5.29 -7.30
N GLY A 148 -26.30 -4.57 -7.82
CA GLY A 148 -26.04 -3.17 -7.55
C GLY A 148 -24.98 -2.97 -6.46
N GLN A 149 -23.93 -2.27 -6.81
CA GLN A 149 -22.80 -1.94 -5.92
C GLN A 149 -22.61 -0.43 -5.93
N HIS A 150 -22.51 0.19 -4.76
CA HIS A 150 -22.21 1.62 -4.64
C HIS A 150 -20.76 1.93 -5.00
N ILE A 151 -19.85 1.03 -4.62
CA ILE A 151 -18.41 1.14 -4.84
C ILE A 151 -17.89 -0.15 -5.47
N VAL A 152 -17.04 0.00 -6.49
CA VAL A 152 -16.27 -1.11 -7.06
C VAL A 152 -14.79 -0.81 -6.85
N SER A 153 -14.09 -1.73 -6.17
CA SER A 153 -12.63 -1.73 -6.04
C SER A 153 -12.08 -2.83 -6.93
N GLY A 154 -11.12 -2.55 -7.81
CA GLY A 154 -10.67 -3.59 -8.71
C GLY A 154 -9.32 -3.34 -9.38
N THR A 155 -8.87 -4.36 -10.12
CA THR A 155 -7.70 -4.23 -10.99
C THR A 155 -8.12 -3.78 -12.39
N PRO A 156 -7.32 -2.95 -13.08
CA PRO A 156 -7.73 -2.31 -14.34
C PRO A 156 -8.27 -3.29 -15.39
N GLY A 157 -7.61 -4.42 -15.59
CA GLY A 157 -8.01 -5.37 -16.65
C GLY A 157 -9.38 -6.02 -16.43
N ARG A 158 -9.71 -6.47 -15.21
CA ARG A 158 -11.03 -7.06 -14.92
C ARG A 158 -12.13 -6.00 -14.90
N VAL A 159 -11.84 -4.84 -14.34
CA VAL A 159 -12.79 -3.70 -14.35
C VAL A 159 -13.14 -3.33 -15.79
N PHE A 160 -12.14 -3.21 -16.65
CA PHE A 160 -12.37 -2.90 -18.07
C PHE A 160 -13.17 -4.01 -18.78
N ASP A 161 -12.89 -5.29 -18.50
CA ASP A 161 -13.70 -6.40 -19.05
C ASP A 161 -15.18 -6.31 -18.65
N MET A 162 -15.46 -5.97 -17.36
CA MET A 162 -16.83 -5.78 -16.89
C MET A 162 -17.54 -4.57 -17.51
N ILE A 163 -16.81 -3.49 -17.78
CA ILE A 163 -17.33 -2.33 -18.51
C ILE A 163 -17.65 -2.71 -19.96
N LYS A 164 -16.73 -3.37 -20.68
CA LYS A 164 -16.93 -3.82 -22.06
C LYS A 164 -18.13 -4.78 -22.18
N ARG A 165 -18.33 -5.65 -21.25
CA ARG A 165 -19.47 -6.57 -21.17
C ARG A 165 -20.77 -5.87 -20.76
N ARG A 166 -20.73 -4.58 -20.41
CA ARG A 166 -21.86 -3.78 -19.90
C ARG A 166 -22.45 -4.28 -18.57
N ASN A 167 -21.72 -5.12 -17.82
CA ASN A 167 -22.11 -5.53 -16.50
C ASN A 167 -21.77 -4.47 -15.42
N LEU A 168 -20.64 -3.78 -15.57
CA LEU A 168 -20.34 -2.57 -14.79
C LEU A 168 -20.86 -1.35 -15.56
N ARG A 169 -21.93 -0.76 -15.05
CA ARG A 169 -22.53 0.47 -15.61
C ARG A 169 -21.75 1.67 -15.12
N THR A 170 -21.24 2.48 -16.04
CA THR A 170 -20.38 3.63 -15.70
C THR A 170 -21.15 4.94 -15.55
N ARG A 171 -22.41 4.98 -15.97
CA ARG A 171 -23.21 6.22 -16.09
C ARG A 171 -23.33 7.04 -14.82
N THR A 172 -23.30 6.41 -13.64
CA THR A 172 -23.46 7.03 -12.33
C THR A 172 -22.15 7.19 -11.58
N ILE A 173 -21.02 6.79 -12.19
CA ILE A 173 -19.70 6.95 -11.58
C ILE A 173 -19.33 8.43 -11.60
N LYS A 174 -19.12 8.99 -10.42
CA LYS A 174 -18.76 10.40 -10.22
C LYS A 174 -17.36 10.59 -9.65
N LEU A 175 -16.75 9.51 -9.15
CA LEU A 175 -15.41 9.53 -8.57
C LEU A 175 -14.61 8.32 -9.04
N LEU A 176 -13.45 8.58 -9.64
CA LEU A 176 -12.41 7.59 -9.96
C LEU A 176 -11.22 7.79 -9.03
N ILE A 177 -10.81 6.74 -8.34
CA ILE A 177 -9.61 6.75 -7.50
C ILE A 177 -8.57 5.80 -8.08
N LEU A 178 -7.35 6.29 -8.22
CA LEU A 178 -6.17 5.51 -8.61
C LEU A 178 -5.29 5.34 -7.37
N ASP A 179 -5.28 4.16 -6.76
CA ASP A 179 -4.43 3.87 -5.61
C ASP A 179 -3.17 3.13 -6.03
N GLU A 180 -2.03 3.49 -5.43
CA GLU A 180 -0.69 3.04 -5.82
C GLU A 180 -0.45 3.22 -7.35
N ALA A 181 -0.69 4.45 -7.81
CA ALA A 181 -0.67 4.77 -9.24
C ALA A 181 0.70 4.55 -9.89
N ASP A 182 1.79 4.79 -9.15
CA ASP A 182 3.16 4.49 -9.58
C ASP A 182 3.34 3.01 -9.92
N GLU A 183 2.83 2.10 -9.09
CA GLU A 183 2.88 0.66 -9.37
C GLU A 183 2.03 0.27 -10.57
N MET A 184 0.87 0.90 -10.77
CA MET A 184 0.04 0.60 -11.94
C MET A 184 0.75 0.97 -13.24
N LEU A 185 1.54 2.05 -13.26
CA LEU A 185 2.34 2.43 -14.43
C LEU A 185 3.50 1.46 -14.64
N ASP A 186 4.23 1.10 -13.59
CA ASP A 186 5.34 0.14 -13.65
C ASP A 186 4.89 -1.23 -14.19
N LYS A 187 3.67 -1.65 -13.86
CA LYS A 187 3.07 -2.91 -14.36
C LYS A 187 2.47 -2.80 -15.77
N GLY A 188 2.58 -1.65 -16.41
CA GLY A 188 2.07 -1.45 -17.76
C GLY A 188 0.56 -1.32 -17.86
N PHE A 189 -0.14 -0.94 -16.78
CA PHE A 189 -1.59 -0.73 -16.80
C PHE A 189 -2.03 0.62 -17.39
N LYS A 190 -1.09 1.42 -17.89
CA LYS A 190 -1.36 2.76 -18.43
C LYS A 190 -2.52 2.75 -19.43
N GLU A 191 -2.46 1.90 -20.45
CA GLU A 191 -3.50 1.81 -21.48
C GLU A 191 -4.86 1.38 -20.92
N GLN A 192 -4.88 0.43 -20.01
CA GLN A 192 -6.13 -0.05 -19.40
C GLN A 192 -6.79 1.01 -18.52
N ILE A 193 -5.99 1.83 -17.83
CA ILE A 193 -6.51 2.97 -17.06
C ILE A 193 -7.14 4.00 -18.01
N TYR A 194 -6.46 4.31 -19.12
CA TYR A 194 -7.02 5.17 -20.16
C TYR A 194 -8.33 4.63 -20.74
N ASP A 195 -8.36 3.33 -21.02
CA ASP A 195 -9.52 2.67 -21.55
C ASP A 195 -10.71 2.74 -20.57
N VAL A 196 -10.48 2.49 -19.28
CA VAL A 196 -11.52 2.66 -18.25
C VAL A 196 -12.00 4.10 -18.21
N TYR A 197 -11.08 5.06 -18.14
CA TYR A 197 -11.42 6.49 -18.04
C TYR A 197 -12.31 6.97 -19.20
N ARG A 198 -12.06 6.52 -20.43
CA ARG A 198 -12.86 6.88 -21.61
C ARG A 198 -14.33 6.46 -21.53
N TYR A 199 -14.66 5.47 -20.71
CA TYR A 199 -16.04 5.01 -20.50
C TYR A 199 -16.75 5.74 -19.36
N LEU A 200 -16.04 6.59 -18.60
CA LEU A 200 -16.62 7.34 -17.50
C LEU A 200 -17.34 8.61 -18.01
N PRO A 201 -18.32 9.11 -17.25
CA PRO A 201 -18.98 10.36 -17.60
C PRO A 201 -18.00 11.53 -17.68
N PRO A 202 -18.24 12.50 -18.59
CA PRO A 202 -17.49 13.75 -18.58
C PRO A 202 -17.63 14.45 -17.21
N GLY A 203 -16.52 14.95 -16.69
CA GLY A 203 -16.50 15.60 -15.36
C GLY A 203 -16.44 14.64 -14.18
N THR A 204 -16.20 13.34 -14.41
CA THR A 204 -15.86 12.42 -13.31
C THR A 204 -14.62 12.95 -12.58
N GLN A 205 -14.76 13.16 -11.27
CA GLN A 205 -13.64 13.54 -10.40
C GLN A 205 -12.58 12.45 -10.39
N VAL A 206 -11.30 12.84 -10.44
CA VAL A 206 -10.18 11.90 -10.37
C VAL A 206 -9.31 12.18 -9.15
N VAL A 207 -9.04 11.15 -8.38
CA VAL A 207 -8.15 11.18 -7.22
C VAL A 207 -7.02 10.20 -7.44
N LEU A 208 -5.79 10.65 -7.28
CA LEU A 208 -4.61 9.83 -7.40
C LEU A 208 -3.87 9.80 -6.06
N LEU A 209 -3.66 8.57 -5.55
CA LEU A 209 -2.86 8.31 -4.35
C LEU A 209 -1.63 7.50 -4.75
N SER A 210 -0.47 7.93 -4.31
CA SER A 210 0.79 7.23 -4.58
C SER A 210 1.80 7.45 -3.46
N ALA A 211 2.75 6.54 -3.30
CA ALA A 211 3.88 6.76 -2.40
C ALA A 211 4.99 7.56 -3.08
N THR A 212 5.13 7.44 -4.38
CA THR A 212 6.12 8.14 -5.18
C THR A 212 5.47 8.94 -6.31
N MET A 213 6.12 10.00 -6.78
CA MET A 213 5.63 10.86 -7.87
C MET A 213 6.66 10.97 -9.00
N PRO A 214 6.93 9.87 -9.73
CA PRO A 214 7.77 9.94 -10.91
C PRO A 214 7.12 10.82 -12.02
N HIS A 215 7.92 11.29 -12.95
CA HIS A 215 7.47 12.18 -14.03
C HIS A 215 6.30 11.60 -14.83
N ASP A 216 6.30 10.30 -15.06
CA ASP A 216 5.24 9.60 -15.84
C ASP A 216 3.87 9.68 -15.17
N ILE A 217 3.82 9.71 -13.83
CA ILE A 217 2.59 9.97 -13.07
C ILE A 217 2.07 11.37 -13.37
N LEU A 218 2.93 12.37 -13.32
CA LEU A 218 2.54 13.76 -13.57
C LEU A 218 2.09 13.97 -15.02
N GLU A 219 2.72 13.30 -15.98
CA GLU A 219 2.28 13.29 -17.38
C GLU A 219 0.89 12.64 -17.54
N MET A 220 0.67 11.50 -16.88
CA MET A 220 -0.62 10.81 -16.90
C MET A 220 -1.73 11.70 -16.30
N THR A 221 -1.47 12.33 -15.16
CA THR A 221 -2.47 13.16 -14.47
C THR A 221 -2.89 14.36 -15.31
N SER A 222 -1.99 14.96 -16.08
CA SER A 222 -2.32 16.08 -16.97
C SER A 222 -3.37 15.76 -18.04
N LYS A 223 -3.59 14.46 -18.33
CA LYS A 223 -4.58 14.00 -19.31
C LYS A 223 -5.95 13.67 -18.71
N PHE A 224 -6.02 13.46 -17.40
CA PHE A 224 -7.25 13.05 -16.70
C PHE A 224 -7.80 14.11 -15.77
N MET A 225 -6.94 14.99 -15.26
CA MET A 225 -7.28 15.92 -14.20
C MET A 225 -7.31 17.36 -14.70
N THR A 226 -8.24 18.12 -14.15
CA THR A 226 -8.34 19.57 -14.39
C THR A 226 -8.01 20.30 -13.12
N ASP A 227 -6.91 21.07 -13.12
CA ASP A 227 -6.44 21.88 -11.98
C ASP A 227 -6.47 21.12 -10.64
N PRO A 228 -5.71 20.01 -10.52
CA PRO A 228 -5.77 19.17 -9.35
C PRO A 228 -5.08 19.84 -8.14
N VAL A 229 -5.69 19.67 -6.97
CA VAL A 229 -5.04 19.98 -5.70
C VAL A 229 -3.91 18.98 -5.47
N ARG A 230 -2.68 19.47 -5.36
CA ARG A 230 -1.50 18.65 -5.11
C ARG A 230 -1.14 18.72 -3.63
N ILE A 231 -1.06 17.57 -2.99
CA ILE A 231 -0.66 17.41 -1.60
C ILE A 231 0.54 16.46 -1.61
N LEU A 232 1.74 17.03 -1.71
CA LEU A 232 2.97 16.28 -1.87
C LEU A 232 3.80 16.37 -0.60
N VAL A 233 4.37 15.28 -0.16
CA VAL A 233 5.37 15.27 0.92
C VAL A 233 6.67 15.83 0.37
N LYS A 234 7.32 16.74 1.10
CA LYS A 234 8.65 17.23 0.71
C LYS A 234 9.63 16.05 0.61
N ARG A 235 10.53 16.11 -0.37
CA ARG A 235 11.49 15.01 -0.64
C ARG A 235 12.33 14.63 0.58
N ASP A 236 12.76 15.63 1.33
CA ASP A 236 13.61 15.46 2.51
C ASP A 236 12.88 14.76 3.67
N GLU A 237 11.54 14.65 3.57
CA GLU A 237 10.66 14.04 4.55
C GLU A 237 10.00 12.73 4.09
N LEU A 238 10.33 12.27 2.88
CA LEU A 238 10.03 10.88 2.46
C LEU A 238 10.86 9.88 3.28
N THR A 239 11.35 10.32 4.44
CA THR A 239 12.17 9.54 5.33
C THR A 239 11.35 8.39 5.88
N LEU A 240 11.96 7.25 5.85
CA LEU A 240 11.50 6.05 6.52
C LEU A 240 11.89 6.15 7.99
N GLU A 241 11.55 7.29 8.63
CA GLU A 241 11.70 7.45 10.07
C GLU A 241 10.99 6.29 10.77
N GLY A 242 11.67 5.65 11.68
CA GLY A 242 11.18 4.43 12.32
C GLY A 242 11.63 3.12 11.68
N ILE A 243 12.27 3.14 10.48
CA ILE A 243 12.90 1.95 9.90
C ILE A 243 14.41 2.10 9.93
N LYS A 244 15.08 1.31 10.76
CA LYS A 244 16.54 1.20 10.72
C LYS A 244 16.94 0.43 9.48
N GLN A 245 17.84 0.98 8.69
CA GLN A 245 18.25 0.41 7.41
C GLN A 245 19.71 -0.02 7.49
N PHE A 246 19.97 -1.26 7.13
CA PHE A 246 21.30 -1.84 7.13
C PHE A 246 21.62 -2.50 5.80
N PHE A 247 22.90 -2.60 5.49
CA PHE A 247 23.37 -3.48 4.44
C PHE A 247 24.37 -4.49 4.98
N VAL A 248 24.39 -5.66 4.34
CA VAL A 248 25.40 -6.70 4.54
C VAL A 248 26.13 -6.88 3.22
N ALA A 249 27.43 -6.58 3.20
CA ALA A 249 28.26 -6.80 2.02
C ALA A 249 28.49 -8.29 1.83
N VAL A 250 28.11 -8.82 0.67
CA VAL A 250 28.28 -10.22 0.31
C VAL A 250 29.06 -10.28 -1.00
N GLU A 251 30.28 -10.83 -0.97
CA GLU A 251 31.16 -10.83 -2.14
C GLU A 251 30.62 -11.71 -3.30
N ARG A 252 29.93 -12.81 -2.95
CA ARG A 252 29.43 -13.80 -3.91
C ARG A 252 27.96 -14.11 -3.67
N GLU A 253 27.25 -14.37 -4.75
CA GLU A 253 25.82 -14.72 -4.68
C GLU A 253 25.57 -15.99 -3.83
N GLU A 254 26.47 -16.97 -3.89
CA GLU A 254 26.36 -18.24 -3.16
C GLU A 254 26.38 -18.03 -1.64
N TRP A 255 27.05 -16.98 -1.15
CA TRP A 255 27.18 -16.70 0.28
C TRP A 255 25.97 -16.01 0.87
N LYS A 256 25.09 -15.44 0.07
CA LYS A 256 23.85 -14.82 0.56
C LYS A 256 23.01 -15.77 1.40
N PHE A 257 22.96 -17.04 1.03
CA PHE A 257 22.16 -18.02 1.76
C PHE A 257 22.73 -18.33 3.14
N GLU A 258 24.04 -18.54 3.24
CA GLU A 258 24.71 -18.78 4.52
C GLU A 258 24.55 -17.56 5.44
N THR A 259 24.80 -16.37 4.89
CA THR A 259 24.57 -15.09 5.60
C THR A 259 23.12 -14.95 6.10
N LEU A 260 22.14 -15.38 5.30
CA LEU A 260 20.72 -15.37 5.71
C LEU A 260 20.46 -16.33 6.87
N CYS A 261 21.04 -17.53 6.87
CA CYS A 261 20.90 -18.50 7.94
C CYS A 261 21.53 -17.97 9.23
N ASP A 262 22.76 -17.44 9.18
CA ASP A 262 23.45 -16.85 10.31
C ASP A 262 22.66 -15.70 10.93
N LEU A 263 22.01 -14.89 10.09
CA LEU A 263 21.16 -13.79 10.51
C LEU A 263 19.95 -14.30 11.31
N TYR A 264 19.29 -15.36 10.85
CA TYR A 264 18.12 -15.93 11.54
C TYR A 264 18.50 -16.68 12.82
N ASP A 265 19.72 -17.22 12.91
CA ASP A 265 20.22 -17.87 14.13
C ASP A 265 20.54 -16.85 15.23
N THR A 266 20.83 -15.59 14.86
CA THR A 266 21.20 -14.52 15.77
C THR A 266 20.05 -13.59 16.14
N LEU A 267 19.02 -13.46 15.30
CA LEU A 267 17.89 -12.54 15.50
C LEU A 267 16.63 -13.26 15.99
N THR A 268 16.02 -12.70 17.04
CA THR A 268 14.67 -13.10 17.46
C THR A 268 13.64 -12.30 16.69
N VAL A 269 13.15 -12.82 15.57
CA VAL A 269 12.20 -12.14 14.69
C VAL A 269 10.79 -12.65 14.90
N THR A 270 9.84 -11.74 15.08
CA THR A 270 8.41 -12.09 15.19
C THR A 270 7.83 -12.46 13.84
N GLN A 271 7.97 -11.58 12.86
CA GLN A 271 7.61 -11.83 11.45
C GLN A 271 8.55 -11.07 10.52
N SER A 272 8.89 -11.69 9.40
CA SER A 272 9.74 -11.09 8.36
C SER A 272 9.25 -11.37 6.96
N VAL A 273 9.59 -10.46 6.05
CA VAL A 273 9.39 -10.61 4.61
C VAL A 273 10.74 -10.56 3.91
N ILE A 274 11.01 -11.57 3.06
CA ILE A 274 12.24 -11.65 2.25
C ILE A 274 11.86 -11.40 0.79
N PHE A 275 12.49 -10.40 0.17
CA PHE A 275 12.26 -10.05 -1.22
C PHE A 275 13.34 -10.62 -2.14
N CYS A 276 12.90 -11.31 -3.19
CA CYS A 276 13.70 -11.76 -4.32
C CYS A 276 13.22 -11.09 -5.61
N ASN A 277 14.12 -10.81 -6.56
CA ASN A 277 13.76 -10.16 -7.81
C ASN A 277 13.03 -11.09 -8.80
N THR A 278 13.16 -12.41 -8.64
CA THR A 278 12.51 -13.38 -9.52
C THR A 278 11.78 -14.47 -8.72
N ARG A 279 10.67 -14.97 -9.29
CA ARG A 279 9.91 -16.10 -8.72
C ARG A 279 10.76 -17.36 -8.55
N ARG A 280 11.59 -17.69 -9.56
CA ARG A 280 12.48 -18.87 -9.51
C ARG A 280 13.43 -18.82 -8.33
N LYS A 281 13.95 -17.61 -8.03
CA LYS A 281 14.83 -17.41 -6.90
C LYS A 281 14.09 -17.48 -5.59
N ALA A 282 12.86 -16.96 -5.52
CA ALA A 282 12.01 -17.06 -4.35
C ALA A 282 11.66 -18.53 -4.01
N GLU A 283 11.26 -19.32 -5.00
CA GLU A 283 10.99 -20.76 -4.83
C GLU A 283 12.25 -21.52 -4.41
N TRP A 284 13.38 -21.29 -5.10
CA TRP A 284 14.66 -21.91 -4.79
C TRP A 284 15.09 -21.59 -3.34
N LEU A 285 14.97 -20.33 -2.92
CA LEU A 285 15.33 -19.90 -1.58
C LEU A 285 14.45 -20.57 -0.53
N ALA A 286 13.12 -20.62 -0.78
CA ALA A 286 12.16 -21.27 0.11
C ALA A 286 12.49 -22.76 0.29
N ASP A 287 12.79 -23.46 -0.79
CA ASP A 287 13.15 -24.89 -0.75
C ASP A 287 14.46 -25.11 0.00
N LYS A 288 15.45 -24.24 -0.21
CA LYS A 288 16.74 -24.33 0.48
C LYS A 288 16.59 -24.05 1.98
N MET A 289 15.82 -23.06 2.37
CA MET A 289 15.53 -22.76 3.77
C MET A 289 14.76 -23.89 4.47
N ARG A 290 13.75 -24.48 3.80
CA ARG A 290 13.01 -25.65 4.35
C ARG A 290 13.92 -26.84 4.59
N LYS A 291 14.87 -27.12 3.68
CA LYS A 291 15.89 -28.17 3.84
C LYS A 291 16.84 -27.90 5.02
N SER A 292 17.01 -26.66 5.39
CA SER A 292 17.76 -26.21 6.56
C SER A 292 16.88 -26.02 7.81
N ASN A 293 15.69 -26.66 7.84
CA ASN A 293 14.75 -26.66 8.96
C ASN A 293 14.08 -25.32 9.31
N PHE A 294 14.09 -24.33 8.39
CA PHE A 294 13.34 -23.11 8.56
C PHE A 294 11.89 -23.28 8.09
N THR A 295 10.94 -22.79 8.90
CA THR A 295 9.53 -22.73 8.51
C THR A 295 9.27 -21.47 7.70
N VAL A 296 9.19 -21.62 6.38
CA VAL A 296 9.00 -20.49 5.47
C VAL A 296 7.86 -20.75 4.50
N THR A 297 7.18 -19.68 4.11
CA THR A 297 6.15 -19.68 3.06
C THR A 297 6.64 -18.84 1.89
N VAL A 298 6.33 -19.26 0.67
CA VAL A 298 6.65 -18.50 -0.54
C VAL A 298 5.37 -18.03 -1.21
N MET A 299 5.38 -16.82 -1.78
CA MET A 299 4.27 -16.27 -2.57
C MET A 299 4.75 -15.46 -3.77
N HIS A 300 4.19 -15.72 -4.95
CA HIS A 300 4.49 -14.99 -6.19
C HIS A 300 3.29 -15.00 -7.15
N GLY A 301 3.39 -14.23 -8.22
CA GLY A 301 2.27 -13.94 -9.14
C GLY A 301 1.70 -15.11 -9.91
N ASP A 302 2.47 -16.18 -10.11
CA ASP A 302 2.03 -17.36 -10.89
C ASP A 302 1.17 -18.33 -10.06
N MET A 303 1.13 -18.16 -8.73
CA MET A 303 0.30 -18.99 -7.86
C MET A 303 -1.19 -18.71 -8.07
N VAL A 304 -2.01 -19.74 -7.90
CA VAL A 304 -3.47 -19.63 -7.97
C VAL A 304 -3.98 -18.70 -6.87
N GLN A 305 -4.96 -17.86 -7.19
CA GLN A 305 -5.47 -16.84 -6.26
C GLN A 305 -5.88 -17.41 -4.90
N LYS A 306 -6.57 -18.55 -4.88
CA LYS A 306 -7.00 -19.20 -3.64
C LYS A 306 -5.83 -19.56 -2.72
N GLU A 307 -4.75 -20.07 -3.30
CA GLU A 307 -3.51 -20.40 -2.57
C GLU A 307 -2.86 -19.13 -1.98
N ARG A 308 -2.81 -18.05 -2.77
CA ARG A 308 -2.27 -16.74 -2.31
C ARG A 308 -3.08 -16.16 -1.15
N GLU A 309 -4.41 -16.30 -1.19
CA GLU A 309 -5.30 -15.86 -0.11
C GLU A 309 -5.08 -16.67 1.17
N GLU A 310 -4.89 -17.97 1.07
CA GLU A 310 -4.59 -18.86 2.19
C GLU A 310 -3.22 -18.52 2.80
N ILE A 311 -2.19 -18.35 1.97
CA ILE A 311 -0.86 -17.93 2.42
C ILE A 311 -0.93 -16.60 3.20
N MET A 312 -1.65 -15.62 2.66
CA MET A 312 -1.80 -14.32 3.32
C MET A 312 -2.61 -14.40 4.61
N LYS A 313 -3.61 -15.27 4.67
CA LYS A 313 -4.37 -15.52 5.89
C LYS A 313 -3.45 -16.09 6.98
N ASN A 314 -2.68 -17.14 6.65
CA ASN A 314 -1.76 -17.79 7.60
C ASN A 314 -0.62 -16.85 8.04
N PHE A 315 -0.16 -15.98 7.15
CA PHE A 315 0.83 -14.97 7.51
C PHE A 315 0.26 -13.89 8.44
N ARG A 316 -0.97 -13.42 8.22
CA ARG A 316 -1.64 -12.47 9.12
C ARG A 316 -1.97 -13.04 10.50
N SER A 317 -2.31 -14.33 10.56
CA SER A 317 -2.56 -15.03 11.84
C SER A 317 -1.29 -15.44 12.59
N SER A 318 -0.10 -15.11 12.04
CA SER A 318 1.21 -15.51 12.59
C SER A 318 1.46 -17.03 12.61
N GLU A 319 0.69 -17.81 11.88
CA GLU A 319 0.96 -19.23 11.67
C GLU A 319 2.22 -19.44 10.81
N SER A 320 2.49 -18.52 9.87
CA SER A 320 3.75 -18.41 9.15
C SER A 320 4.48 -17.14 9.57
N ARG A 321 5.76 -17.26 9.92
CA ARG A 321 6.56 -16.13 10.42
C ARG A 321 7.49 -15.54 9.36
N VAL A 322 7.86 -16.32 8.34
CA VAL A 322 8.77 -15.90 7.27
C VAL A 322 8.08 -16.06 5.94
N LEU A 323 7.90 -14.95 5.22
CA LEU A 323 7.32 -14.93 3.89
C LEU A 323 8.38 -14.53 2.87
N ILE A 324 8.67 -15.44 1.92
CA ILE A 324 9.56 -15.16 0.79
C ILE A 324 8.69 -14.77 -0.40
N THR A 325 9.00 -13.66 -1.04
CA THR A 325 8.16 -13.13 -2.11
C THR A 325 8.94 -12.32 -3.16
N THR A 326 8.23 -11.93 -4.19
CA THR A 326 8.69 -10.97 -5.20
C THR A 326 7.98 -9.62 -4.99
N ASP A 327 8.22 -8.65 -5.87
CA ASP A 327 7.58 -7.33 -5.83
C ASP A 327 6.05 -7.35 -5.88
N LEU A 328 5.44 -8.51 -6.08
CA LEU A 328 4.01 -8.69 -5.93
C LEU A 328 3.49 -8.21 -4.57
N LEU A 329 4.28 -8.41 -3.50
CA LEU A 329 3.94 -8.01 -2.14
C LEU A 329 4.59 -6.69 -1.71
N ALA A 330 5.42 -6.08 -2.53
CA ALA A 330 6.13 -4.87 -2.16
C ALA A 330 5.18 -3.70 -1.87
N ARG A 331 3.97 -3.71 -2.42
CA ARG A 331 3.03 -2.59 -2.35
C ARG A 331 1.64 -3.04 -1.84
N GLY A 332 1.00 -2.19 -1.06
CA GLY A 332 -0.42 -2.30 -0.71
C GLY A 332 -0.83 -3.35 0.30
N ILE A 333 0.01 -4.32 0.67
CA ILE A 333 -0.38 -5.34 1.64
C ILE A 333 -0.09 -4.87 3.06
N ASP A 334 -1.15 -4.75 3.83
CA ASP A 334 -1.06 -4.45 5.24
C ASP A 334 -0.90 -5.73 6.05
N VAL A 335 0.28 -5.86 6.68
CA VAL A 335 0.54 -6.89 7.69
C VAL A 335 1.05 -6.20 8.95
N GLN A 336 0.24 -6.20 9.96
CA GLN A 336 0.45 -5.41 11.18
C GLN A 336 1.68 -5.80 12.01
N GLN A 337 2.32 -6.92 11.72
CA GLN A 337 3.34 -7.53 12.58
C GLN A 337 4.72 -7.70 11.94
N VAL A 338 4.94 -7.19 10.73
CA VAL A 338 6.27 -7.30 10.10
C VAL A 338 7.25 -6.39 10.81
N SER A 339 8.19 -6.99 11.52
CA SER A 339 9.26 -6.27 12.21
C SER A 339 10.50 -6.10 11.34
N MET A 340 10.69 -7.01 10.37
CA MET A 340 11.89 -7.03 9.54
C MET A 340 11.57 -7.28 8.06
N VAL A 341 12.23 -6.54 7.20
CA VAL A 341 12.27 -6.75 5.76
C VAL A 341 13.69 -7.07 5.34
N ILE A 342 13.89 -8.12 4.56
CA ILE A 342 15.18 -8.49 3.99
C ILE A 342 15.08 -8.38 2.46
N ASN A 343 15.90 -7.52 1.87
CA ASN A 343 16.14 -7.52 0.44
C ASN A 343 17.27 -8.52 0.14
N TYR A 344 16.90 -9.77 -0.13
CA TYR A 344 17.83 -10.80 -0.56
C TYR A 344 18.47 -10.44 -1.92
N ASP A 345 17.68 -9.78 -2.76
CA ASP A 345 18.14 -9.03 -3.93
C ASP A 345 17.71 -7.57 -3.77
N LEU A 346 18.61 -6.62 -4.01
CA LEU A 346 18.20 -5.22 -4.11
C LEU A 346 17.19 -5.02 -5.24
N PRO A 347 16.20 -4.15 -5.05
CA PRO A 347 15.25 -3.83 -6.10
C PRO A 347 15.94 -3.12 -7.27
N ASN A 348 15.36 -3.24 -8.47
CA ASN A 348 15.92 -2.68 -9.69
C ASN A 348 15.76 -1.15 -9.78
N ASN A 349 14.88 -0.57 -8.96
CA ASN A 349 14.69 0.86 -8.88
C ASN A 349 14.44 1.31 -7.43
N ARG A 350 14.64 2.59 -7.18
CA ARG A 350 14.54 3.19 -5.83
C ARG A 350 13.11 3.27 -5.30
N GLU A 351 12.13 3.40 -6.18
CA GLU A 351 10.72 3.43 -5.81
C GLU A 351 10.28 2.09 -5.20
N LEU A 352 10.70 0.98 -5.80
CA LEU A 352 10.49 -0.37 -5.25
C LEU A 352 11.17 -0.55 -3.89
N TYR A 353 12.33 0.07 -3.67
CA TYR A 353 13.00 0.02 -2.38
C TYR A 353 12.10 0.52 -1.25
N ILE A 354 11.55 1.72 -1.41
CA ILE A 354 10.62 2.32 -0.43
C ILE A 354 9.38 1.43 -0.20
N HIS A 355 8.85 0.88 -1.27
CA HIS A 355 7.67 0.00 -1.17
C HIS A 355 7.97 -1.30 -0.45
N ARG A 356 9.14 -1.90 -0.64
CA ARG A 356 9.55 -3.12 0.05
C ARG A 356 9.77 -2.86 1.54
N ILE A 357 10.62 -1.91 1.90
CA ILE A 357 10.97 -1.67 3.29
C ILE A 357 9.82 -1.04 4.09
N GLY A 358 8.92 -0.30 3.45
CA GLY A 358 7.68 0.19 4.04
C GLY A 358 6.68 -0.91 4.45
N ARG A 359 7.05 -2.20 4.37
CA ARG A 359 6.28 -3.29 5.00
C ARG A 359 6.61 -3.44 6.48
N SER A 360 7.81 -3.03 6.91
CA SER A 360 8.19 -2.97 8.34
C SER A 360 7.88 -1.59 8.94
N GLY A 361 7.92 -1.46 10.25
CA GLY A 361 7.78 -0.18 10.95
C GLY A 361 6.40 0.47 10.89
N ARG A 362 5.32 -0.29 10.66
CA ARG A 362 3.97 0.25 10.56
C ARG A 362 3.32 0.47 11.92
N PHE A 363 2.38 1.41 11.98
CA PHE A 363 1.59 1.74 13.18
C PHE A 363 2.44 2.19 14.37
N GLY A 364 3.50 3.01 14.12
CA GLY A 364 4.37 3.55 15.17
C GLY A 364 5.31 2.53 15.79
N ARG A 365 5.53 1.38 15.15
CA ARG A 365 6.52 0.39 15.56
C ARG A 365 7.83 0.61 14.80
N LYS A 366 8.94 0.41 15.48
CA LYS A 366 10.25 0.41 14.84
C LYS A 366 10.38 -0.81 13.94
N GLY A 367 10.85 -0.59 12.72
CA GLY A 367 11.13 -1.62 11.74
C GLY A 367 12.61 -1.73 11.44
N VAL A 368 13.01 -2.88 10.87
CA VAL A 368 14.37 -3.10 10.39
C VAL A 368 14.33 -3.52 8.93
N ALA A 369 15.17 -2.92 8.11
CA ALA A 369 15.40 -3.31 6.72
C ALA A 369 16.86 -3.72 6.56
N ILE A 370 17.09 -4.90 6.01
CA ILE A 370 18.43 -5.46 5.77
C ILE A 370 18.58 -5.73 4.28
N ASN A 371 19.66 -5.21 3.70
CA ASN A 371 19.95 -5.32 2.28
C ASN A 371 21.18 -6.17 2.05
N PHE A 372 21.07 -7.27 1.30
CA PHE A 372 22.25 -8.01 0.86
C PHE A 372 22.79 -7.37 -0.41
N VAL A 373 24.03 -6.94 -0.33
CA VAL A 373 24.67 -6.06 -1.33
C VAL A 373 25.94 -6.72 -1.86
N LYS A 374 26.00 -6.93 -3.18
CA LYS A 374 27.23 -7.29 -3.87
C LYS A 374 27.97 -6.03 -4.29
N ASN A 375 29.22 -6.19 -4.70
CA ASN A 375 30.04 -5.05 -5.19
C ASN A 375 29.36 -4.28 -6.33
N GLU A 376 28.65 -4.96 -7.21
CA GLU A 376 27.92 -4.34 -8.32
C GLU A 376 26.67 -3.54 -7.85
N ASP A 377 26.11 -3.91 -6.72
CA ASP A 377 24.89 -3.30 -6.17
C ASP A 377 25.16 -2.01 -5.39
N ILE A 378 26.41 -1.73 -5.03
CA ILE A 378 26.80 -0.56 -4.21
C ILE A 378 26.32 0.75 -4.85
N ARG A 379 26.35 0.84 -6.18
CA ARG A 379 25.90 2.04 -6.89
C ARG A 379 24.41 2.28 -6.69
N ILE A 380 23.59 1.23 -6.71
CA ILE A 380 22.15 1.29 -6.49
C ILE A 380 21.88 1.72 -5.04
N LEU A 381 22.63 1.14 -4.08
CA LEU A 381 22.49 1.49 -2.67
C LEU A 381 22.79 2.97 -2.43
N ARG A 382 23.87 3.50 -2.98
CA ARG A 382 24.25 4.91 -2.87
C ARG A 382 23.27 5.85 -3.56
N ASP A 383 22.73 5.46 -4.71
CA ASP A 383 21.66 6.22 -5.38
C ASP A 383 20.40 6.32 -4.51
N ILE A 384 20.02 5.23 -3.83
CA ILE A 384 18.90 5.19 -2.88
C ILE A 384 19.15 6.15 -1.71
N GLU A 385 20.33 6.06 -1.07
CA GLU A 385 20.70 6.95 0.05
C GLU A 385 20.64 8.43 -0.34
N GLN A 386 21.23 8.77 -1.48
CA GLN A 386 21.28 10.15 -1.97
C GLN A 386 19.90 10.68 -2.35
N TYR A 387 19.10 9.85 -3.03
CA TYR A 387 17.79 10.28 -3.52
C TYR A 387 16.78 10.51 -2.40
N TYR A 388 16.80 9.67 -1.37
CA TYR A 388 15.87 9.75 -0.23
C TYR A 388 16.47 10.46 0.98
N SER A 389 17.68 11.01 0.87
CA SER A 389 18.41 11.64 1.99
C SER A 389 18.40 10.76 3.25
N THR A 390 18.55 9.44 3.06
CA THR A 390 18.52 8.45 4.12
C THR A 390 19.90 7.83 4.33
N GLN A 391 20.10 7.22 5.49
CA GLN A 391 21.33 6.52 5.82
C GLN A 391 21.07 5.03 5.89
N ILE A 392 21.87 4.25 5.17
CA ILE A 392 21.87 2.78 5.19
C ILE A 392 23.22 2.36 5.75
N ASP A 393 23.23 1.95 7.02
CA ASP A 393 24.47 1.64 7.72
C ASP A 393 24.94 0.21 7.41
N GLU A 394 26.24 -0.01 7.54
CA GLU A 394 26.75 -1.38 7.57
C GLU A 394 26.23 -2.11 8.81
N MET A 395 25.79 -3.35 8.64
CA MET A 395 25.20 -4.11 9.72
C MET A 395 26.23 -4.37 10.83
N PRO A 396 25.96 -3.99 12.09
CA PRO A 396 26.90 -4.22 13.18
C PRO A 396 27.06 -5.73 13.47
N MET A 397 28.23 -6.13 13.94
CA MET A 397 28.51 -7.53 14.29
C MET A 397 27.62 -8.06 15.42
N ASN A 398 27.19 -7.20 16.33
CA ASN A 398 26.23 -7.56 17.38
C ASN A 398 24.83 -7.10 16.97
N VAL A 399 24.03 -8.03 16.46
CA VAL A 399 22.69 -7.77 15.92
C VAL A 399 21.55 -8.00 16.93
N SER A 400 21.86 -8.49 18.13
CA SER A 400 20.85 -8.83 19.16
C SER A 400 20.01 -7.63 19.64
N ASP A 401 20.49 -6.40 19.47
CA ASP A 401 19.84 -5.18 19.94
C ASP A 401 19.06 -4.44 18.82
N LEU A 402 18.92 -5.05 17.64
CA LEU A 402 18.33 -4.39 16.46
C LEU A 402 16.80 -4.54 16.35
N VAL A 403 16.22 -5.53 17.04
CA VAL A 403 14.77 -5.88 16.92
C VAL A 403 14.07 -5.74 18.28
#